data_52ead6f7fd22e43716bd551fe399d4f8
#
_entry.id   52ead6f7fd22e43716bd551fe399d4f8
#
_cell.length_a   1.000
_cell.length_b   1.000
_cell.length_c   1.000
_cell.angle_alpha   90.00
_cell.angle_beta   90.00
_cell.angle_gamma   90.00
#
_symmetry.space_group_name_H-M   'P 1'
#
loop_
_entity.id
_entity.type
_entity.pdbx_description
1 polymer ?
#
loop_
_entity_poly.entity_id
_entity_poly.type
_entity_poly.pdbx_seq_one_letter_code
_entity_poly.pdbx_strand_id
1 'polypeptide(L)'
;MLDSIDMQKIDDSIEKHCLLLTNQIRDFFNDKLSRIKEEAFPVIKRMHESNTKFSNVRIPFSDGLRTIGIICNIEEVIASDGDSLINSFTRDVILACVDKNWKEHLKSMDDLKQSVQGAVYEQKDPLLIYKFESFKLFNELLDIINKDAISFLFKANLPHGNSSEVKNVNRNRDLIGQASRGQEERIPSTNQTSNTQSQQKLTRQQKRAQKKHMQRGSGGKFKKY
;
A
#
# COMPACT_ATOMS: atom_id res chain seq x y z
N MET A 1 -37.73 -35.57 -17.33
CA MET A 1 -36.53 -36.46 -17.40
C MET A 1 -35.51 -36.00 -18.47
N LEU A 2 -35.93 -35.32 -19.52
CA LEU A 2 -35.06 -34.76 -20.56
C LEU A 2 -34.30 -33.51 -20.08
N ASP A 3 -34.90 -32.65 -19.25
CA ASP A 3 -34.31 -31.37 -18.78
C ASP A 3 -33.09 -31.56 -17.86
N SER A 4 -33.00 -32.66 -17.11
CA SER A 4 -31.88 -32.90 -16.20
C SER A 4 -30.58 -33.35 -16.91
N ILE A 5 -30.71 -34.05 -18.03
CA ILE A 5 -29.58 -34.53 -18.83
C ILE A 5 -28.95 -33.34 -19.62
N ASP A 6 -29.79 -32.43 -20.11
CA ASP A 6 -29.33 -31.25 -20.82
C ASP A 6 -28.65 -30.22 -19.88
N MET A 7 -29.14 -30.08 -18.66
CA MET A 7 -28.49 -29.28 -17.62
C MET A 7 -27.11 -29.80 -17.28
N GLN A 8 -26.95 -31.09 -17.09
CA GLN A 8 -25.65 -31.73 -16.79
C GLN A 8 -24.62 -31.51 -17.89
N LYS A 9 -25.02 -31.60 -19.16
CA LYS A 9 -24.13 -31.32 -20.31
C LYS A 9 -23.74 -29.87 -20.41
N ILE A 10 -24.62 -28.96 -20.03
CA ILE A 10 -24.32 -27.53 -19.98
C ILE A 10 -23.30 -27.24 -18.87
N ASP A 11 -23.50 -27.81 -17.67
CA ASP A 11 -22.58 -27.64 -16.55
C ASP A 11 -21.17 -28.22 -16.87
N ASP A 12 -21.09 -29.41 -17.45
CA ASP A 12 -19.81 -30.00 -17.89
C ASP A 12 -19.11 -29.15 -18.95
N SER A 13 -19.87 -28.54 -19.86
CA SER A 13 -19.33 -27.62 -20.87
C SER A 13 -18.80 -26.34 -20.25
N ILE A 14 -19.51 -25.76 -19.30
CA ILE A 14 -19.09 -24.55 -18.57
C ILE A 14 -17.82 -24.82 -17.79
N GLU A 15 -17.76 -25.92 -17.05
CA GLU A 15 -16.58 -26.30 -16.27
C GLU A 15 -15.33 -26.47 -17.16
N LYS A 16 -15.48 -27.14 -18.30
CA LYS A 16 -14.41 -27.31 -19.27
C LYS A 16 -13.90 -25.97 -19.84
N HIS A 17 -14.81 -25.05 -20.15
CA HIS A 17 -14.43 -23.72 -20.63
C HIS A 17 -13.75 -22.89 -19.54
N CYS A 18 -14.24 -22.95 -18.30
CA CYS A 18 -13.62 -22.29 -17.15
C CYS A 18 -12.20 -22.82 -16.92
N LEU A 19 -11.99 -24.12 -17.01
CA LEU A 19 -10.66 -24.73 -16.86
C LEU A 19 -9.70 -24.28 -17.98
N LEU A 20 -10.18 -24.25 -19.23
CA LEU A 20 -9.39 -23.78 -20.37
C LEU A 20 -8.97 -22.32 -20.20
N LEU A 21 -9.93 -21.45 -19.85
CA LEU A 21 -9.64 -20.03 -19.59
C LEU A 21 -8.65 -19.86 -18.43
N THR A 22 -8.81 -20.63 -17.36
CA THR A 22 -7.89 -20.56 -16.22
C THR A 22 -6.46 -20.94 -16.62
N ASN A 23 -6.28 -21.95 -17.45
CA ASN A 23 -4.96 -22.34 -17.95
C ASN A 23 -4.37 -21.24 -18.85
N GLN A 24 -5.15 -20.69 -19.79
CA GLN A 24 -4.69 -19.58 -20.65
C GLN A 24 -4.28 -18.34 -19.84
N ILE A 25 -5.04 -17.98 -18.80
CA ILE A 25 -4.71 -16.87 -17.89
C ILE A 25 -3.42 -17.15 -17.15
N ARG A 26 -3.22 -18.38 -16.66
CA ARG A 26 -2.00 -18.81 -15.98
C ARG A 26 -0.78 -18.72 -16.90
N ASP A 27 -0.89 -19.20 -18.11
CA ASP A 27 0.20 -19.14 -19.10
C ASP A 27 0.56 -17.70 -19.42
N PHE A 28 -0.44 -16.85 -19.68
CA PHE A 28 -0.22 -15.42 -19.91
C PHE A 28 0.47 -14.73 -18.72
N PHE A 29 0.10 -15.09 -17.49
CA PHE A 29 0.72 -14.54 -16.29
C PHE A 29 2.18 -14.99 -16.16
N ASN A 30 2.47 -16.26 -16.41
CA ASN A 30 3.82 -16.80 -16.40
C ASN A 30 4.72 -16.12 -17.44
N ASP A 31 4.22 -15.91 -18.64
CA ASP A 31 4.94 -15.18 -19.69
C ASP A 31 5.24 -13.74 -19.26
N LYS A 32 4.30 -13.09 -18.58
CA LYS A 32 4.52 -11.75 -18.04
C LYS A 32 5.61 -11.75 -16.96
N LEU A 33 5.59 -12.70 -16.03
CA LEU A 33 6.61 -12.81 -14.98
C LEU A 33 8.00 -13.05 -15.59
N SER A 34 8.09 -13.87 -16.64
CA SER A 34 9.33 -14.12 -17.37
C SER A 34 9.88 -12.84 -18.00
N ARG A 35 9.03 -12.02 -18.64
CA ARG A 35 9.44 -10.71 -19.18
C ARG A 35 9.95 -9.76 -18.08
N ILE A 36 9.25 -9.67 -16.96
CA ILE A 36 9.70 -8.86 -15.81
C ILE A 36 11.08 -9.32 -15.34
N LYS A 37 11.30 -10.63 -15.26
CA LYS A 37 12.59 -11.21 -14.88
C LYS A 37 13.67 -10.82 -15.89
N GLU A 38 13.41 -11.00 -17.18
CA GLU A 38 14.36 -10.67 -18.28
C GLU A 38 14.74 -9.18 -18.28
N GLU A 39 13.81 -8.29 -17.99
CA GLU A 39 14.08 -6.84 -17.96
C GLU A 39 14.83 -6.42 -16.68
N ALA A 40 14.43 -6.93 -15.51
CA ALA A 40 14.98 -6.49 -14.23
C ALA A 40 16.31 -7.15 -13.86
N PHE A 41 16.48 -8.44 -14.17
CA PHE A 41 17.65 -9.21 -13.73
C PHE A 41 18.99 -8.66 -14.24
N PRO A 42 19.15 -8.25 -15.51
CA PRO A 42 20.42 -7.67 -15.98
C PRO A 42 20.78 -6.35 -15.29
N VAL A 43 19.77 -5.59 -14.87
CA VAL A 43 19.99 -4.32 -14.13
C VAL A 43 20.49 -4.62 -12.73
N ILE A 44 19.86 -5.55 -12.04
CA ILE A 44 20.26 -5.99 -10.70
C ILE A 44 21.66 -6.59 -10.71
N LYS A 45 21.97 -7.41 -11.70
CA LYS A 45 23.31 -8.01 -11.89
C LYS A 45 24.40 -6.95 -12.06
N ARG A 46 24.16 -5.95 -12.90
CA ARG A 46 25.09 -4.80 -13.07
C ARG A 46 25.28 -4.01 -11.77
N MET A 47 24.22 -3.84 -10.97
CA MET A 47 24.31 -3.18 -9.68
C MET A 47 25.18 -3.98 -8.68
N HIS A 48 25.07 -5.27 -8.69
CA HIS A 48 25.91 -6.15 -7.87
C HIS A 48 27.38 -6.09 -8.30
N GLU A 49 27.67 -6.17 -9.60
CA GLU A 49 29.02 -6.12 -10.17
C GLU A 49 29.71 -4.76 -9.94
N SER A 50 28.96 -3.67 -9.87
CA SER A 50 29.49 -2.33 -9.56
C SER A 50 29.87 -2.13 -8.10
N ASN A 51 29.90 -3.21 -7.30
CA ASN A 51 30.35 -3.23 -5.90
C ASN A 51 29.66 -2.20 -4.99
N THR A 52 28.40 -1.92 -5.27
CA THR A 52 27.58 -1.08 -4.43
C THR A 52 27.28 -1.82 -3.12
N LYS A 53 27.59 -1.22 -1.98
CA LYS A 53 27.42 -1.78 -0.62
C LYS A 53 25.93 -1.98 -0.22
N PHE A 54 25.05 -2.22 -1.19
CA PHE A 54 23.61 -2.27 -0.98
C PHE A 54 23.14 -3.73 -0.97
N SER A 55 22.63 -4.20 0.18
CA SER A 55 22.04 -5.53 0.28
C SER A 55 20.63 -5.57 -0.30
N ASN A 56 19.86 -4.50 -0.17
CA ASN A 56 18.47 -4.45 -0.60
C ASN A 56 18.22 -3.33 -1.62
N VAL A 57 17.42 -3.65 -2.62
CA VAL A 57 17.00 -2.71 -3.66
C VAL A 57 15.48 -2.59 -3.66
N ARG A 58 14.97 -1.37 -3.88
CA ARG A 58 13.55 -1.12 -4.09
C ARG A 58 13.30 -0.89 -5.58
N ILE A 59 12.45 -1.72 -6.16
CA ILE A 59 12.05 -1.65 -7.57
C ILE A 59 10.60 -1.19 -7.62
N PRO A 60 10.31 -0.03 -8.23
CA PRO A 60 8.94 0.44 -8.38
C PRO A 60 8.24 -0.33 -9.51
N PHE A 61 7.03 -0.80 -9.25
CA PHE A 61 6.12 -1.36 -10.25
C PHE A 61 4.88 -0.49 -10.32
N SER A 62 4.44 -0.13 -11.51
CA SER A 62 3.28 0.74 -11.72
C SER A 62 2.26 0.10 -12.64
N ASP A 63 0.96 0.21 -12.26
CA ASP A 63 -0.18 -0.17 -13.10
C ASP A 63 -0.75 1.01 -13.90
N GLY A 64 -0.05 2.17 -13.86
CA GLY A 64 -0.50 3.42 -14.46
C GLY A 64 -1.36 4.30 -13.55
N LEU A 65 -1.94 3.75 -12.49
CA LEU A 65 -2.74 4.47 -11.48
C LEU A 65 -2.00 4.61 -10.15
N ARG A 66 -1.25 3.59 -9.76
CA ARG A 66 -0.51 3.53 -8.50
C ARG A 66 0.83 2.84 -8.70
N THR A 67 1.77 3.11 -7.80
CA THR A 67 3.10 2.49 -7.81
C THR A 67 3.33 1.78 -6.49
N ILE A 68 3.75 0.50 -6.56
CA ILE A 68 4.15 -0.30 -5.41
C ILE A 68 5.66 -0.56 -5.53
N GLY A 69 6.41 -0.21 -4.49
CA GLY A 69 7.86 -0.47 -4.42
C GLY A 69 8.14 -1.83 -3.82
N ILE A 70 8.68 -2.74 -4.60
CA ILE A 70 9.05 -4.09 -4.20
C ILE A 70 10.47 -4.08 -3.63
N ILE A 71 10.66 -4.66 -2.46
CA ILE A 71 11.96 -4.73 -1.79
C ILE A 71 12.51 -6.15 -1.94
N CYS A 72 13.64 -6.28 -2.59
CA CYS A 72 14.33 -7.55 -2.75
C CYS A 72 15.81 -7.45 -2.33
N ASN A 73 16.37 -8.59 -1.91
CA ASN A 73 17.77 -8.73 -1.60
C ASN A 73 18.53 -9.05 -2.89
N ILE A 74 19.57 -8.27 -3.21
CA ILE A 74 20.34 -8.42 -4.44
C ILE A 74 21.03 -9.80 -4.49
N GLU A 75 21.62 -10.26 -3.39
CA GLU A 75 22.32 -11.54 -3.32
C GLU A 75 21.35 -12.72 -3.52
N GLU A 76 20.16 -12.67 -2.91
CA GLU A 76 19.12 -13.69 -3.10
C GLU A 76 18.59 -13.72 -4.53
N VAL A 77 18.41 -12.55 -5.17
CA VAL A 77 17.96 -12.46 -6.56
C VAL A 77 19.00 -13.07 -7.52
N ILE A 78 20.29 -12.83 -7.28
CA ILE A 78 21.36 -13.40 -8.09
C ILE A 78 21.51 -14.92 -7.87
N ALA A 79 21.46 -15.36 -6.61
CA ALA A 79 21.56 -16.78 -6.28
C ALA A 79 20.41 -17.61 -6.85
N SER A 80 19.21 -17.00 -6.99
CA SER A 80 18.02 -17.65 -7.55
C SER A 80 17.77 -17.38 -9.02
N ASP A 81 18.76 -16.78 -9.73
CA ASP A 81 18.60 -16.39 -11.15
C ASP A 81 17.37 -15.53 -11.43
N GLY A 82 16.97 -14.69 -10.46
CA GLY A 82 15.82 -13.78 -10.56
C GLY A 82 14.50 -14.29 -10.00
N ASP A 83 14.37 -15.54 -9.60
CA ASP A 83 13.10 -16.10 -9.08
C ASP A 83 12.71 -15.45 -7.74
N SER A 84 13.67 -15.09 -6.90
CA SER A 84 13.41 -14.36 -5.66
C SER A 84 12.78 -12.99 -5.90
N LEU A 85 13.10 -12.30 -7.01
CA LEU A 85 12.45 -11.06 -7.41
C LEU A 85 10.96 -11.28 -7.69
N ILE A 86 10.63 -12.30 -8.48
CA ILE A 86 9.25 -12.63 -8.85
C ILE A 86 8.42 -13.00 -7.62
N ASN A 87 8.99 -13.81 -6.71
CA ASN A 87 8.34 -14.15 -5.45
C ASN A 87 8.10 -12.90 -4.57
N SER A 88 9.10 -12.00 -4.49
CA SER A 88 8.97 -10.74 -3.76
C SER A 88 7.93 -9.82 -4.40
N PHE A 89 7.88 -9.73 -5.75
CA PHE A 89 6.87 -8.98 -6.46
C PHE A 89 5.46 -9.46 -6.13
N THR A 90 5.19 -10.75 -6.28
CA THR A 90 3.86 -11.32 -6.00
C THR A 90 3.46 -11.13 -4.55
N ARG A 91 4.35 -11.46 -3.61
CA ARG A 91 4.11 -11.33 -2.17
C ARG A 91 3.83 -9.89 -1.75
N ASP A 92 4.68 -8.95 -2.14
CA ASP A 92 4.60 -7.57 -1.68
C ASP A 92 3.37 -6.86 -2.29
N VAL A 93 2.97 -7.20 -3.52
CA VAL A 93 1.72 -6.72 -4.12
C VAL A 93 0.51 -7.21 -3.34
N ILE A 94 0.44 -8.52 -3.04
CA ILE A 94 -0.67 -9.08 -2.26
C ILE A 94 -0.73 -8.42 -0.88
N LEU A 95 0.40 -8.30 -0.18
CA LEU A 95 0.46 -7.66 1.14
C LEU A 95 0.01 -6.20 1.09
N ALA A 96 0.42 -5.44 0.07
CA ALA A 96 -0.01 -4.05 -0.10
C ALA A 96 -1.52 -3.93 -0.34
N CYS A 97 -2.11 -4.83 -1.14
CA CYS A 97 -3.55 -4.88 -1.37
C CYS A 97 -4.32 -5.26 -0.10
N VAL A 98 -3.83 -6.27 0.64
CA VAL A 98 -4.44 -6.67 1.92
C VAL A 98 -4.39 -5.52 2.92
N ASP A 99 -3.21 -4.90 3.14
CA ASP A 99 -3.05 -3.83 4.13
C ASP A 99 -3.97 -2.62 3.85
N LYS A 100 -4.07 -2.21 2.59
CA LYS A 100 -4.95 -1.12 2.18
C LYS A 100 -6.41 -1.43 2.48
N ASN A 101 -6.91 -2.55 1.96
CA ASN A 101 -8.32 -2.91 2.05
C ASN A 101 -8.73 -3.32 3.47
N TRP A 102 -7.80 -3.91 4.23
CA TRP A 102 -8.01 -4.23 5.64
C TRP A 102 -8.24 -2.99 6.51
N LYS A 103 -7.49 -1.92 6.28
CA LYS A 103 -7.70 -0.64 6.99
C LYS A 103 -9.08 -0.06 6.73
N GLU A 104 -9.56 -0.11 5.49
CA GLU A 104 -10.90 0.35 5.15
C GLU A 104 -11.97 -0.54 5.76
N HIS A 105 -11.76 -1.87 5.77
CA HIS A 105 -12.66 -2.82 6.42
C HIS A 105 -12.78 -2.58 7.93
N LEU A 106 -11.68 -2.34 8.63
CA LEU A 106 -11.72 -2.01 10.06
C LEU A 106 -12.57 -0.78 10.32
N LYS A 107 -12.46 0.26 9.49
CA LYS A 107 -13.31 1.45 9.57
C LYS A 107 -14.79 1.11 9.37
N SER A 108 -15.10 0.32 8.32
CA SER A 108 -16.48 -0.13 8.07
C SER A 108 -17.05 -0.96 9.21
N MET A 109 -16.21 -1.77 9.87
CA MET A 109 -16.60 -2.54 11.07
C MET A 109 -16.89 -1.64 12.28
N ASP A 110 -16.12 -0.56 12.46
CA ASP A 110 -16.39 0.42 13.52
C ASP A 110 -17.70 1.19 13.26
N ASP A 111 -17.94 1.58 12.00
CA ASP A 111 -19.19 2.22 11.59
C ASP A 111 -20.39 1.28 11.78
N LEU A 112 -20.26 -0.01 11.41
CA LEU A 112 -21.26 -1.05 11.67
C LEU A 112 -21.56 -1.18 13.16
N LYS A 113 -20.51 -1.24 14.01
CA LYS A 113 -20.66 -1.35 15.46
C LYS A 113 -21.45 -0.18 16.04
N GLN A 114 -21.29 1.03 15.51
CA GLN A 114 -22.08 2.19 15.94
C GLN A 114 -23.53 2.12 15.44
N SER A 115 -23.74 1.71 14.19
CA SER A 115 -25.08 1.67 13.58
C SER A 115 -25.99 0.65 14.27
N VAL A 116 -25.48 -0.54 14.64
CA VAL A 116 -26.28 -1.59 15.28
C VAL A 116 -26.77 -1.23 16.68
N GLN A 117 -26.17 -0.23 17.33
CA GLN A 117 -26.66 0.25 18.64
C GLN A 117 -28.06 0.84 18.54
N GLY A 118 -28.44 1.41 17.36
CA GLY A 118 -29.78 1.92 17.09
C GLY A 118 -30.84 0.82 16.90
N ALA A 119 -30.46 -0.41 16.62
CA ALA A 119 -31.38 -1.52 16.36
C ALA A 119 -32.27 -1.89 17.57
N VAL A 120 -31.84 -1.54 18.77
CA VAL A 120 -32.62 -1.73 20.01
C VAL A 120 -33.96 -0.97 19.94
N TYR A 121 -33.97 0.22 19.32
CA TYR A 121 -35.19 1.02 19.16
C TYR A 121 -36.21 0.38 18.20
N GLU A 122 -35.72 -0.48 17.29
CA GLU A 122 -36.54 -1.23 16.34
C GLU A 122 -36.94 -2.62 16.86
N GLN A 123 -36.68 -2.94 18.13
CA GLN A 123 -36.94 -4.25 18.75
C GLN A 123 -36.22 -5.41 18.03
N LYS A 124 -35.11 -5.13 17.37
CA LYS A 124 -34.26 -6.12 16.72
C LYS A 124 -33.08 -6.47 17.63
N ASP A 125 -32.59 -7.70 17.51
CA ASP A 125 -31.39 -8.13 18.23
C ASP A 125 -30.13 -7.54 17.59
N PRO A 126 -29.42 -6.58 18.24
CA PRO A 126 -28.23 -5.96 17.70
C PRO A 126 -27.11 -6.95 17.40
N LEU A 127 -26.98 -8.00 18.21
CA LEU A 127 -25.94 -9.01 18.04
C LEU A 127 -26.15 -9.84 16.77
N LEU A 128 -27.40 -10.17 16.50
CA LEU A 128 -27.76 -10.93 15.29
C LEU A 128 -27.48 -10.11 14.02
N ILE A 129 -27.88 -8.83 14.02
CA ILE A 129 -27.63 -7.90 12.91
C ILE A 129 -26.10 -7.74 12.72
N TYR A 130 -25.37 -7.50 13.78
CA TYR A 130 -23.91 -7.38 13.73
C TYR A 130 -23.25 -8.60 13.09
N LYS A 131 -23.64 -9.81 13.46
CA LYS A 131 -23.10 -11.05 12.90
C LYS A 131 -23.35 -11.17 11.39
N PHE A 132 -24.56 -10.87 10.94
CA PHE A 132 -24.87 -10.99 9.51
C PHE A 132 -24.17 -9.92 8.68
N GLU A 133 -24.21 -8.66 9.11
CA GLU A 133 -23.58 -7.57 8.36
C GLU A 133 -22.06 -7.67 8.38
N SER A 134 -21.44 -8.07 9.51
CA SER A 134 -19.98 -8.28 9.58
C SER A 134 -19.52 -9.40 8.65
N PHE A 135 -20.26 -10.48 8.55
CA PHE A 135 -19.96 -11.57 7.61
C PHE A 135 -20.04 -11.10 6.15
N LYS A 136 -21.05 -10.30 5.83
CA LYS A 136 -21.20 -9.71 4.50
C LYS A 136 -20.02 -8.77 4.17
N LEU A 137 -19.67 -7.85 5.07
CA LEU A 137 -18.52 -6.96 4.91
C LEU A 137 -17.21 -7.72 4.75
N PHE A 138 -17.05 -8.85 5.45
CA PHE A 138 -15.86 -9.69 5.29
C PHE A 138 -15.78 -10.37 3.93
N ASN A 139 -16.89 -10.88 3.41
CA ASN A 139 -16.92 -11.44 2.06
C ASN A 139 -16.64 -10.38 0.99
N GLU A 140 -17.21 -9.17 1.14
CA GLU A 140 -16.91 -8.04 0.27
C GLU A 140 -15.41 -7.66 0.31
N LEU A 141 -14.79 -7.69 1.49
CA LEU A 141 -13.35 -7.48 1.65
C LEU A 141 -12.54 -8.47 0.84
N LEU A 142 -12.84 -9.78 0.93
CA LEU A 142 -12.13 -10.83 0.18
C LEU A 142 -12.26 -10.61 -1.32
N ASP A 143 -13.44 -10.26 -1.80
CA ASP A 143 -13.68 -9.96 -3.21
C ASP A 143 -12.88 -8.75 -3.70
N ILE A 144 -12.83 -7.69 -2.90
CA ILE A 144 -12.08 -6.46 -3.22
C ILE A 144 -10.58 -6.77 -3.25
N ILE A 145 -10.05 -7.49 -2.25
CA ILE A 145 -8.63 -7.86 -2.20
C ILE A 145 -8.26 -8.68 -3.44
N ASN A 146 -9.05 -9.69 -3.78
CA ASN A 146 -8.79 -10.56 -4.93
C ASN A 146 -8.78 -9.75 -6.24
N LYS A 147 -9.79 -8.91 -6.47
CA LYS A 147 -9.89 -8.05 -7.66
C LYS A 147 -8.73 -7.06 -7.74
N ASP A 148 -8.38 -6.42 -6.63
CA ASP A 148 -7.32 -5.40 -6.56
C ASP A 148 -5.94 -6.02 -6.80
N ALA A 149 -5.66 -7.18 -6.19
CA ALA A 149 -4.40 -7.90 -6.36
C ALA A 149 -4.23 -8.41 -7.79
N ILE A 150 -5.24 -9.09 -8.34
CA ILE A 150 -5.21 -9.60 -9.72
C ILE A 150 -5.07 -8.43 -10.70
N SER A 151 -5.86 -7.37 -10.55
CA SER A 151 -5.78 -6.19 -11.41
C SER A 151 -4.38 -5.58 -11.43
N PHE A 152 -3.75 -5.42 -10.26
CA PHE A 152 -2.40 -4.88 -10.19
C PHE A 152 -1.36 -5.84 -10.78
N LEU A 153 -1.38 -7.13 -10.41
CA LEU A 153 -0.43 -8.13 -10.91
C LEU A 153 -0.44 -8.23 -12.45
N PHE A 154 -1.62 -8.11 -13.06
CA PHE A 154 -1.75 -8.18 -14.52
C PHE A 154 -1.42 -6.88 -15.26
N LYS A 155 -1.59 -5.71 -14.62
CA LYS A 155 -1.33 -4.40 -15.24
C LYS A 155 0.04 -3.84 -14.92
N ALA A 156 0.62 -4.19 -13.77
CA ALA A 156 1.88 -3.63 -13.33
C ALA A 156 3.03 -3.95 -14.27
N ASN A 157 3.82 -2.93 -14.58
CA ASN A 157 5.03 -3.03 -15.38
C ASN A 157 6.18 -2.28 -14.69
N LEU A 158 7.40 -2.57 -15.09
CA LEU A 158 8.56 -1.77 -14.72
C LEU A 158 8.47 -0.40 -15.40
N PRO A 159 8.88 0.69 -14.74
CA PRO A 159 8.90 2.00 -15.37
C PRO A 159 9.89 1.99 -16.54
N HIS A 160 9.40 2.33 -17.73
CA HIS A 160 10.24 2.53 -18.91
C HIS A 160 10.92 3.89 -18.77
N GLY A 161 12.10 3.94 -18.16
CA GLY A 161 12.88 5.17 -18.09
C GLY A 161 13.90 5.15 -16.98
N ASN A 162 15.11 5.53 -17.29
CA ASN A 162 16.29 5.81 -16.48
C ASN A 162 16.40 5.06 -15.14
N SER A 163 17.39 4.22 -15.04
CA SER A 163 17.86 3.47 -13.86
C SER A 163 18.12 4.29 -12.58
N SER A 164 17.73 5.57 -12.56
CA SER A 164 17.87 6.49 -11.42
C SER A 164 16.78 6.38 -10.35
N GLU A 165 15.69 5.62 -10.57
CA GLU A 165 14.63 5.45 -9.58
C GLU A 165 14.80 4.23 -8.64
N VAL A 166 15.83 3.45 -8.85
CA VAL A 166 16.16 2.34 -7.94
C VAL A 166 16.78 2.93 -6.67
N LYS A 167 15.99 3.02 -5.61
CA LYS A 167 16.41 3.61 -4.32
C LYS A 167 16.84 2.52 -3.36
N ASN A 168 17.98 2.76 -2.72
CA ASN A 168 18.47 1.93 -1.60
C ASN A 168 17.57 2.07 -0.37
N VAL A 169 17.21 0.95 0.25
CA VAL A 169 16.28 0.95 1.38
C VAL A 169 16.77 0.02 2.49
N ASN A 170 16.84 0.57 3.69
CA ASN A 170 17.11 -0.21 4.90
C ASN A 170 15.79 -0.79 5.44
N ARG A 171 15.59 -2.10 5.32
CA ARG A 171 14.33 -2.83 5.58
C ARG A 171 13.59 -2.45 6.86
N ASN A 172 14.32 -2.05 7.90
CA ASN A 172 13.74 -1.78 9.23
C ASN A 172 13.15 -0.37 9.41
N ARG A 173 13.47 0.60 8.52
CA ARG A 173 12.96 1.98 8.65
C ARG A 173 11.78 2.30 7.76
N ASP A 174 11.65 1.64 6.60
CA ASP A 174 10.70 2.05 5.58
C ASP A 174 9.34 1.35 5.66
N LEU A 175 9.26 0.17 6.29
CA LEU A 175 7.97 -0.49 6.56
C LEU A 175 7.14 0.27 7.61
N ILE A 176 7.81 0.95 8.56
CA ILE A 176 7.13 1.75 9.60
C ILE A 176 6.70 3.12 9.04
N GLY A 177 7.43 3.66 8.04
CA GLY A 177 7.17 4.99 7.48
C GLY A 177 5.99 5.08 6.51
N GLN A 178 5.61 3.98 5.85
CA GLN A 178 4.47 3.96 4.91
C GLN A 178 3.12 3.80 5.59
N ALA A 179 3.07 3.24 6.79
CA ALA A 179 1.84 3.11 7.57
C ALA A 179 1.32 4.46 8.13
N SER A 180 2.15 5.51 8.17
CA SER A 180 1.84 6.79 8.83
C SER A 180 1.60 7.98 7.90
N ARG A 181 1.78 7.86 6.58
CA ARG A 181 1.52 8.96 5.64
C ARG A 181 0.26 8.69 4.84
N GLY A 182 -0.89 9.05 5.42
CA GLY A 182 -2.07 9.37 4.65
C GLY A 182 -1.72 10.48 3.65
N GLN A 183 -1.94 10.23 2.38
CA GLN A 183 -1.86 11.26 1.34
C GLN A 183 -2.98 12.27 1.58
N GLU A 184 -2.64 13.43 2.13
CA GLU A 184 -3.42 14.64 1.89
C GLU A 184 -3.17 15.08 0.44
N GLU A 185 -4.14 14.89 -0.41
CA GLU A 185 -4.19 15.47 -1.75
C GLU A 185 -4.13 16.99 -1.65
N ARG A 186 -3.00 17.58 -2.03
CA ARG A 186 -2.89 19.02 -2.22
C ARG A 186 -3.45 19.38 -3.59
N ILE A 187 -4.63 19.97 -3.58
CA ILE A 187 -5.20 20.69 -4.72
C ILE A 187 -4.25 21.87 -5.07
N PRO A 188 -3.83 22.05 -6.32
CA PRO A 188 -3.02 23.21 -6.70
C PRO A 188 -3.89 24.45 -6.78
N SER A 189 -3.74 25.35 -5.82
CA SER A 189 -4.28 26.70 -5.90
C SER A 189 -3.37 27.61 -6.70
N THR A 190 -3.98 28.27 -7.65
CA THR A 190 -3.46 29.28 -8.58
C THR A 190 -2.72 30.42 -7.88
N ASN A 191 -1.68 30.89 -8.53
CA ASN A 191 -0.86 32.07 -8.21
C ASN A 191 -1.64 33.30 -7.76
N GLN A 192 -1.21 33.89 -6.64
CA GLN A 192 -1.14 35.35 -6.50
C GLN A 192 0.05 35.72 -5.63
N THR A 193 0.91 36.51 -6.24
CA THR A 193 2.07 37.23 -5.67
C THR A 193 1.65 38.21 -4.57
N SER A 194 2.19 38.05 -3.36
CA SER A 194 2.43 39.20 -2.48
C SER A 194 3.54 38.87 -1.46
N ASN A 195 4.52 39.66 -1.49
CA ASN A 195 5.68 39.83 -0.67
C ASN A 195 5.31 40.00 0.82
N THR A 196 5.75 39.10 1.72
CA THR A 196 5.82 39.41 3.16
C THR A 196 6.87 38.54 3.85
N GLN A 197 7.71 39.24 4.57
CA GLN A 197 8.88 38.83 5.34
C GLN A 197 8.82 37.50 6.09
N SER A 198 9.91 36.73 5.98
CA SER A 198 10.26 35.54 6.71
C SER A 198 10.32 35.78 8.23
N GLN A 199 9.31 35.37 8.98
CA GLN A 199 9.41 35.15 10.43
C GLN A 199 9.90 33.74 10.70
N GLN A 200 11.16 33.63 11.11
CA GLN A 200 11.74 32.37 11.61
C GLN A 200 11.00 31.90 12.88
N LYS A 201 10.38 30.74 12.82
CA LYS A 201 9.80 30.09 14.02
C LYS A 201 10.92 29.63 14.96
N LEU A 202 11.08 30.34 16.07
CA LEU A 202 12.00 29.98 17.17
C LEU A 202 11.74 28.57 17.72
N THR A 203 12.81 27.82 17.89
CA THR A 203 12.76 26.46 18.46
C THR A 203 12.32 26.47 19.94
N ARG A 204 11.84 25.33 20.44
CA ARG A 204 11.32 25.19 21.84
C ARG A 204 12.36 25.55 22.90
N GLN A 205 13.65 25.39 22.60
CA GLN A 205 14.76 25.81 23.47
C GLN A 205 14.92 27.34 23.52
N GLN A 206 14.81 28.02 22.37
CA GLN A 206 14.93 29.47 22.28
C GLN A 206 13.76 30.19 22.99
N LYS A 207 12.55 29.64 22.92
CA LYS A 207 11.39 30.14 23.67
C LYS A 207 11.56 30.00 25.20
N ARG A 208 12.22 28.93 25.68
CA ARG A 208 12.52 28.76 27.11
C ARG A 208 13.61 29.72 27.60
N ALA A 209 14.59 30.03 26.78
CA ALA A 209 15.64 31.02 27.11
C ALA A 209 15.08 32.45 27.22
N GLN A 210 14.21 32.87 26.28
CA GLN A 210 13.54 34.16 26.32
C GLN A 210 12.65 34.32 27.56
N LYS A 211 11.92 33.27 27.95
CA LYS A 211 11.07 33.32 29.16
C LYS A 211 11.88 33.45 30.46
N LYS A 212 13.09 32.86 30.52
CA LYS A 212 14.01 33.03 31.67
C LYS A 212 14.62 34.44 31.73
N HIS A 213 14.85 35.07 30.58
CA HIS A 213 15.40 36.43 30.54
C HIS A 213 14.36 37.50 30.99
N MET A 214 13.09 37.32 30.62
CA MET A 214 12.00 38.21 31.07
C MET A 214 11.72 38.12 32.58
N GLN A 215 11.89 36.95 33.21
CA GLN A 215 11.69 36.81 34.66
C GLN A 215 12.82 37.40 35.51
N ARG A 216 14.00 37.64 34.95
CA ARG A 216 15.13 38.26 35.66
C ARG A 216 15.13 39.79 35.62
N GLY A 217 14.32 40.43 34.77
CA GLY A 217 14.25 41.89 34.59
C GLY A 217 13.24 42.59 35.51
N SER A 218 12.40 41.86 36.28
CA SER A 218 11.29 42.43 37.05
C SER A 218 11.51 42.47 38.56
N GLY A 219 12.76 42.40 39.01
CA GLY A 219 13.07 42.43 40.45
C GLY A 219 13.99 43.60 40.83
N GLY A 220 13.51 44.82 40.85
CA GLY A 220 14.31 45.99 41.17
C GLY A 220 13.53 47.10 41.88
N LYS A 221 13.50 47.04 43.19
CA LYS A 221 13.49 48.16 44.17
C LYS A 221 12.31 49.15 44.21
N PHE A 222 11.48 49.01 45.19
CA PHE A 222 10.90 50.15 45.89
C PHE A 222 11.49 50.22 47.31
N LYS A 223 12.35 51.23 47.59
CA LYS A 223 12.62 51.68 48.96
C LYS A 223 11.75 52.90 49.20
N LYS A 224 10.96 52.84 50.29
CA LYS A 224 10.23 53.98 50.88
C LYS A 224 11.17 54.83 51.70
N TYR A 225 10.95 56.11 51.56
CA TYR A 225 11.01 57.08 52.67
C TYR A 225 9.60 57.50 52.99
#